data_ecd6ed112f5661311fbc9d722fcee371
#
_entry.id   ecd6ed112f5661311fbc9d722fcee371
#
_cell.length_a   1.000
_cell.length_b   1.000
_cell.length_c   1.000
_cell.angle_alpha   90.00
_cell.angle_beta   90.00
_cell.angle_gamma   90.00
#
_symmetry.space_group_name_H-M   'P 1'
#
loop_
_entity.id
_entity.type
_entity.pdbx_description
1 polymer ?
#
loop_
_entity_poly.entity_id
_entity_poly.type
_entity_poly.pdbx_seq_one_letter_code
_entity_poly.pdbx_strand_id
1 'polypeptide(L)'
;MADLLQEIEAQIAGVKATPGKQNVGVIREIADGVAKVEGLDDAMLNEMLELGHGITGLALDLDETEVGVIILGDYTQLQEGDEVRATGKLLQVPVGKGLLGRVVNTLGEPLDAKGPVKSEVAYPVEKIAPGIIRRRPVSQPLQTGIMAIDAMIPVGRGQRELIIGDRSTGKTTIGIDTIISQARLNKAAEAAGDKDYRPVYSIYVAIGQKQSTIARIIATLEEAGAMPYTIIVASPASDSATSQYLAPFAGTAMGEWFMDNGMDALIIFDDLSKHAVAYRQVSLILKRPSGREAYPGDVFYLHSRLLERAARVGEKYGNGSLTALPIIETQAGDVSAYIPTNVISITDGQIFLETDLFYQGVRPAISVGISVSRVGSAAQVKAMKQVAGQLKGDLAQYRELAAFAQFGSELDAKTQAQIDRGKRIMEIFKQPQYNPIPVEVQVAVIWTVQNGYVDQIAVDRMKEFKSSLTEFLTTRKAELLRKIAQEKAISPALAAELKAAADQFKETWK
;
A
#
# COMPACT_ATOMS: atom_id res chain seq x y z
N MET A 1 -0.76 59.07 -38.67
CA MET A 1 -1.90 58.40 -38.03
C MET A 1 -1.76 56.88 -37.98
N ALA A 2 -1.25 56.24 -39.03
CA ALA A 2 -1.01 54.79 -38.98
C ALA A 2 0.09 54.36 -37.98
N ASP A 3 1.16 55.16 -37.87
CA ASP A 3 2.25 54.88 -36.92
C ASP A 3 1.80 55.00 -35.43
N LEU A 4 0.91 55.91 -35.12
CA LEU A 4 0.41 56.09 -33.75
C LEU A 4 -0.52 54.93 -33.32
N LEU A 5 -1.26 54.36 -34.26
CA LEU A 5 -2.10 53.19 -33.99
C LEU A 5 -1.26 51.91 -33.80
N GLN A 6 -0.15 51.71 -34.55
CA GLN A 6 0.77 50.61 -34.34
C GLN A 6 1.56 50.71 -33.03
N GLU A 7 1.90 51.94 -32.63
CA GLU A 7 2.56 52.17 -31.36
C GLU A 7 1.63 51.94 -30.16
N ILE A 8 0.35 52.28 -30.27
CA ILE A 8 -0.66 51.97 -29.26
C ILE A 8 -1.00 50.48 -29.22
N GLU A 9 -1.08 49.81 -30.36
CA GLU A 9 -1.26 48.36 -30.41
C GLU A 9 -0.05 47.60 -29.84
N ALA A 10 1.18 48.07 -30.05
CA ALA A 10 2.38 47.49 -29.46
C ALA A 10 2.44 47.73 -27.96
N GLN A 11 1.99 48.91 -27.46
CA GLN A 11 1.88 49.18 -26.03
C GLN A 11 0.77 48.36 -25.36
N ILE A 12 -0.39 48.18 -26.01
CA ILE A 12 -1.48 47.32 -25.51
C ILE A 12 -1.05 45.81 -25.53
N ALA A 13 -0.33 45.38 -26.54
CA ALA A 13 0.21 44.01 -26.61
C ALA A 13 1.35 43.75 -25.58
N GLY A 14 2.02 44.85 -25.14
CA GLY A 14 3.05 44.82 -24.08
C GLY A 14 2.51 44.87 -22.65
N VAL A 15 1.25 45.25 -22.47
CA VAL A 15 0.56 45.21 -21.16
C VAL A 15 0.15 43.75 -20.87
N LYS A 16 1.12 42.93 -20.52
CA LYS A 16 0.90 41.72 -19.73
C LYS A 16 0.70 42.13 -18.28
N ALA A 17 -0.46 42.61 -17.97
CA ALA A 17 -0.97 42.64 -16.62
C ALA A 17 -2.48 42.88 -16.70
N THR A 18 -3.23 41.81 -16.78
CA THR A 18 -4.43 41.75 -16.00
C THR A 18 -3.94 41.91 -14.56
N PRO A 19 -4.28 42.97 -13.83
CA PRO A 19 -4.18 42.93 -12.37
C PRO A 19 -5.16 41.81 -11.96
N GLY A 20 -4.64 40.60 -11.78
CA GLY A 20 -5.40 39.59 -11.10
C GLY A 20 -5.76 40.22 -9.75
N LYS A 21 -7.04 40.29 -9.43
CA LYS A 21 -7.51 40.66 -8.10
C LYS A 21 -6.78 39.75 -7.15
N GLN A 22 -5.71 40.20 -6.50
CA GLN A 22 -4.99 39.43 -5.51
C GLN A 22 -5.94 39.26 -4.34
N ASN A 23 -6.36 38.01 -4.10
CA ASN A 23 -7.14 37.71 -2.92
C ASN A 23 -6.14 37.62 -1.75
N VAL A 24 -6.15 38.64 -0.92
CA VAL A 24 -5.19 38.88 0.17
C VAL A 24 -5.96 38.87 1.47
N GLY A 25 -5.50 38.05 2.41
CA GLY A 25 -6.01 37.98 3.77
C GLY A 25 -4.94 38.28 4.81
N VAL A 26 -5.32 38.22 6.07
CA VAL A 26 -4.44 38.49 7.22
C VAL A 26 -4.61 37.34 8.24
N ILE A 27 -3.52 36.85 8.81
CA ILE A 27 -3.55 35.90 9.89
C ILE A 27 -4.16 36.53 11.14
N ARG A 28 -5.28 35.97 11.59
CA ARG A 28 -5.97 36.39 12.81
C ARG A 28 -5.57 35.61 14.05
N GLU A 29 -5.41 34.29 13.90
CA GLU A 29 -5.05 33.38 14.96
C GLU A 29 -4.09 32.33 14.39
N ILE A 30 -3.05 31.97 15.14
CA ILE A 30 -2.11 30.89 14.78
C ILE A 30 -1.88 29.99 15.99
N ALA A 31 -2.01 28.68 15.79
CA ALA A 31 -1.77 27.67 16.82
C ALA A 31 -1.38 26.33 16.19
N ASP A 32 -0.34 25.70 16.70
CA ASP A 32 0.03 24.29 16.42
C ASP A 32 0.02 23.88 14.93
N GLY A 33 0.52 24.76 14.04
CA GLY A 33 0.56 24.47 12.61
C GLY A 33 -0.74 24.73 11.84
N VAL A 34 -1.69 25.44 12.47
CA VAL A 34 -2.95 25.89 11.87
C VAL A 34 -3.07 27.40 12.02
N ALA A 35 -3.59 28.08 11.02
CA ALA A 35 -3.92 29.49 11.06
C ALA A 35 -5.38 29.72 10.70
N LYS A 36 -5.97 30.79 11.25
CA LYS A 36 -7.24 31.37 10.82
C LYS A 36 -6.95 32.68 10.10
N VAL A 37 -7.44 32.79 8.90
CA VAL A 37 -7.16 33.91 8.00
C VAL A 37 -8.46 34.62 7.64
N GLU A 38 -8.51 35.95 7.80
CA GLU A 38 -9.63 36.79 7.37
C GLU A 38 -9.30 37.43 6.01
N GLY A 39 -10.34 37.73 5.21
CA GLY A 39 -10.23 38.50 3.97
C GLY A 39 -9.88 37.66 2.72
N LEU A 40 -9.92 36.35 2.80
CA LEU A 40 -9.75 35.45 1.63
C LEU A 40 -11.10 35.00 1.05
N ASP A 41 -11.94 35.96 0.65
CA ASP A 41 -13.34 35.74 0.26
C ASP A 41 -13.51 34.80 -0.96
N ASP A 42 -12.54 34.80 -1.87
CA ASP A 42 -12.57 33.99 -3.09
C ASP A 42 -11.66 32.72 -3.00
N ALA A 43 -11.19 32.33 -1.81
CA ALA A 43 -10.34 31.16 -1.65
C ALA A 43 -11.08 29.86 -1.92
N MET A 44 -10.42 28.93 -2.59
CA MET A 44 -10.96 27.60 -2.89
C MET A 44 -10.53 26.57 -1.83
N LEU A 45 -11.38 25.56 -1.60
CA LEU A 45 -11.01 24.43 -0.76
C LEU A 45 -9.79 23.69 -1.38
N ASN A 46 -8.80 23.38 -0.55
CA ASN A 46 -7.51 22.78 -0.97
C ASN A 46 -6.64 23.71 -1.84
N GLU A 47 -6.91 25.01 -1.81
CA GLU A 47 -6.05 25.99 -2.45
C GLU A 47 -4.74 26.15 -1.69
N MET A 48 -3.65 26.29 -2.43
CA MET A 48 -2.34 26.66 -1.90
C MET A 48 -2.32 28.16 -1.59
N LEU A 49 -1.91 28.50 -0.38
CA LEU A 49 -1.78 29.87 0.11
C LEU A 49 -0.32 30.18 0.40
N GLU A 50 0.11 31.41 0.14
CA GLU A 50 1.39 31.94 0.54
C GLU A 50 1.21 32.73 1.85
N LEU A 51 1.85 32.25 2.94
CA LEU A 51 1.69 32.80 4.29
C LEU A 51 2.79 33.80 4.69
N GLY A 52 3.61 34.26 3.72
CA GLY A 52 4.82 35.02 4.02
C GLY A 52 6.01 34.14 4.36
N HIS A 53 7.23 34.73 4.40
CA HIS A 53 8.49 34.03 4.70
C HIS A 53 8.77 32.77 3.87
N GLY A 54 8.12 32.61 2.70
CA GLY A 54 8.23 31.40 1.87
C GLY A 54 7.46 30.18 2.41
N ILE A 55 6.60 30.37 3.40
CA ILE A 55 5.81 29.32 4.03
C ILE A 55 4.51 29.13 3.23
N THR A 56 4.19 27.89 2.95
CA THR A 56 2.97 27.50 2.22
C THR A 56 1.89 27.06 3.19
N GLY A 57 0.64 27.44 2.92
CA GLY A 57 -0.54 26.95 3.60
C GLY A 57 -1.50 26.25 2.65
N LEU A 58 -2.43 25.49 3.22
CA LEU A 58 -3.52 24.86 2.50
C LEU A 58 -4.86 25.29 3.13
N ALA A 59 -5.76 25.88 2.34
CA ALA A 59 -7.11 26.18 2.75
C ALA A 59 -7.89 24.88 2.98
N LEU A 60 -8.22 24.57 4.23
CA LEU A 60 -8.89 23.33 4.61
C LEU A 60 -10.33 23.52 5.06
N ASP A 61 -10.65 24.71 5.59
CA ASP A 61 -11.96 25.05 6.09
C ASP A 61 -12.36 26.43 5.57
N LEU A 62 -13.54 26.54 4.98
CA LEU A 62 -14.05 27.78 4.42
C LEU A 62 -15.31 28.16 5.20
N ASP A 63 -15.21 29.20 5.99
CA ASP A 63 -16.34 29.82 6.71
C ASP A 63 -16.70 31.19 6.10
N GLU A 64 -17.82 31.75 6.46
CA GLU A 64 -18.29 33.05 5.91
C GLU A 64 -17.32 34.21 6.19
N THR A 65 -16.59 34.17 7.29
CA THR A 65 -15.74 35.28 7.75
C THR A 65 -14.26 34.93 7.84
N GLU A 66 -13.91 33.62 7.87
CA GLU A 66 -12.53 33.18 8.04
C GLU A 66 -12.24 31.90 7.25
N VAL A 67 -10.99 31.71 6.86
CA VAL A 67 -10.49 30.51 6.24
C VAL A 67 -9.58 29.80 7.22
N GLY A 68 -9.89 28.53 7.52
CA GLY A 68 -9.03 27.64 8.29
C GLY A 68 -7.92 27.08 7.41
N VAL A 69 -6.67 27.39 7.76
CA VAL A 69 -5.50 27.09 6.96
C VAL A 69 -4.58 26.15 7.73
N ILE A 70 -4.17 25.04 7.12
CA ILE A 70 -3.08 24.23 7.64
C ILE A 70 -1.75 24.71 7.08
N ILE A 71 -0.75 24.86 7.95
CA ILE A 71 0.55 25.41 7.60
C ILE A 71 1.50 24.26 7.24
N LEU A 72 2.17 24.38 6.10
CA LEU A 72 3.09 23.38 5.57
C LEU A 72 4.53 23.87 5.73
N GLY A 73 5.16 23.52 6.83
CA GLY A 73 6.52 23.94 7.16
C GLY A 73 6.67 24.44 8.59
N ASP A 74 7.77 25.13 8.84
CA ASP A 74 8.06 25.73 10.14
C ASP A 74 7.26 27.04 10.30
N TYR A 75 6.21 26.98 11.11
CA TYR A 75 5.31 28.11 11.38
C TYR A 75 5.83 29.07 12.47
N THR A 76 6.97 28.79 13.09
CA THR A 76 7.48 29.60 14.21
C THR A 76 7.84 31.04 13.80
N GLN A 77 7.98 31.30 12.50
CA GLN A 77 8.28 32.62 11.94
C GLN A 77 7.01 33.44 11.64
N LEU A 78 5.84 32.83 11.65
CA LEU A 78 4.58 33.48 11.34
C LEU A 78 3.99 34.15 12.59
N GLN A 79 3.35 35.28 12.41
CA GLN A 79 2.71 36.08 13.47
C GLN A 79 1.30 36.47 13.07
N GLU A 80 0.48 36.77 14.08
CA GLU A 80 -0.81 37.43 13.86
C GLU A 80 -0.57 38.76 13.17
N GLY A 81 -1.34 39.08 12.14
CA GLY A 81 -1.20 40.26 11.32
C GLY A 81 -0.40 40.06 10.03
N ASP A 82 0.26 38.90 9.85
CA ASP A 82 0.97 38.59 8.61
C ASP A 82 0.02 38.43 7.43
N GLU A 83 0.47 38.93 6.27
CA GLU A 83 -0.28 38.87 5.01
C GLU A 83 -0.30 37.46 4.42
N VAL A 84 -1.47 37.04 3.97
CA VAL A 84 -1.68 35.76 3.29
C VAL A 84 -2.22 36.02 1.89
N ARG A 85 -1.67 35.33 0.89
CA ARG A 85 -2.08 35.45 -0.50
C ARG A 85 -2.61 34.13 -1.04
N ALA A 86 -3.81 34.20 -1.62
CA ALA A 86 -4.35 33.11 -2.40
C ALA A 86 -3.59 32.99 -3.74
N THR A 87 -3.23 31.77 -4.12
CA THR A 87 -2.45 31.52 -5.35
C THR A 87 -3.32 31.20 -6.56
N GLY A 88 -4.60 30.92 -6.38
CA GLY A 88 -5.51 30.42 -7.43
C GLY A 88 -5.16 29.00 -7.89
N LYS A 89 -4.31 28.26 -7.16
CA LYS A 89 -3.85 26.93 -7.52
C LYS A 89 -4.07 25.94 -6.39
N LEU A 90 -4.50 24.74 -6.73
CA LEU A 90 -4.53 23.64 -5.77
C LEU A 90 -3.11 23.23 -5.39
N LEU A 91 -2.93 22.73 -4.15
CA LEU A 91 -1.65 22.19 -3.71
C LEU A 91 -1.23 21.03 -4.61
N GLN A 92 -0.01 21.09 -5.12
CA GLN A 92 0.56 20.11 -6.05
C GLN A 92 1.87 19.56 -5.50
N VAL A 93 2.19 18.32 -5.89
CA VAL A 93 3.48 17.68 -5.61
C VAL A 93 4.14 17.21 -6.90
N PRO A 94 5.49 17.17 -6.94
CA PRO A 94 6.20 16.61 -8.07
C PRO A 94 5.87 15.12 -8.23
N VAL A 95 5.72 14.68 -9.46
CA VAL A 95 5.41 13.29 -9.81
C VAL A 95 6.30 12.80 -10.96
N GLY A 96 6.40 11.51 -11.15
CA GLY A 96 7.15 10.93 -12.27
C GLY A 96 8.26 9.98 -11.86
N LYS A 97 8.92 9.40 -12.86
CA LYS A 97 10.01 8.43 -12.64
C LYS A 97 11.25 9.01 -11.94
N GLY A 98 11.43 10.33 -11.98
CA GLY A 98 12.53 10.99 -11.30
C GLY A 98 12.49 10.90 -9.76
N LEU A 99 11.35 10.47 -9.20
CA LEU A 99 11.18 10.19 -7.77
C LEU A 99 11.58 8.75 -7.38
N LEU A 100 11.76 7.84 -8.34
CA LEU A 100 12.19 6.47 -8.06
C LEU A 100 13.59 6.46 -7.41
N GLY A 101 13.74 5.68 -6.36
CA GLY A 101 14.96 5.62 -5.56
C GLY A 101 15.14 6.76 -4.56
N ARG A 102 14.12 7.64 -4.41
CA ARG A 102 14.19 8.82 -3.57
C ARG A 102 13.37 8.67 -2.29
N VAL A 103 13.82 9.36 -1.27
CA VAL A 103 13.08 9.60 -0.02
C VAL A 103 12.70 11.06 0.02
N VAL A 104 11.41 11.36 0.09
CA VAL A 104 10.88 12.73 0.03
C VAL A 104 9.92 12.99 1.18
N ASN A 105 9.71 14.27 1.49
CA ASN A 105 8.66 14.72 2.41
C ASN A 105 7.29 14.79 1.70
N THR A 106 6.30 15.29 2.38
CA THR A 106 4.91 15.44 1.89
C THR A 106 4.75 16.44 0.73
N LEU A 107 5.71 17.33 0.54
CA LEU A 107 5.72 18.28 -0.57
C LEU A 107 6.59 17.78 -1.75
N GLY A 108 7.17 16.59 -1.62
CA GLY A 108 8.05 16.01 -2.63
C GLY A 108 9.48 16.54 -2.58
N GLU A 109 9.86 17.23 -1.49
CA GLU A 109 11.24 17.69 -1.29
C GLU A 109 12.13 16.54 -0.80
N PRO A 110 13.39 16.48 -1.26
CA PRO A 110 14.27 15.37 -0.94
C PRO A 110 14.74 15.38 0.52
N LEU A 111 14.69 14.21 1.17
CA LEU A 111 15.21 13.95 2.51
C LEU A 111 16.48 13.08 2.50
N ASP A 112 16.90 12.60 1.32
CA ASP A 112 17.93 11.58 1.14
C ASP A 112 19.32 12.14 0.79
N ALA A 113 19.51 13.46 0.85
CA ALA A 113 20.73 14.15 0.50
C ALA A 113 21.26 13.87 -0.94
N LYS A 114 20.42 13.31 -1.84
CA LYS A 114 20.80 13.02 -3.23
C LYS A 114 20.55 14.18 -4.20
N GLY A 115 20.41 15.41 -3.67
CA GLY A 115 20.13 16.61 -4.45
C GLY A 115 18.67 16.75 -4.86
N PRO A 116 18.31 17.77 -5.64
CA PRO A 116 16.92 18.07 -6.01
C PRO A 116 16.29 16.94 -6.82
N VAL A 117 14.98 16.77 -6.65
CA VAL A 117 14.18 15.82 -7.42
C VAL A 117 14.02 16.33 -8.86
N LYS A 118 14.33 15.48 -9.83
CA LYS A 118 14.12 15.78 -11.24
C LYS A 118 12.67 15.43 -11.63
N SER A 119 11.78 16.39 -11.57
CA SER A 119 10.39 16.24 -12.04
C SER A 119 10.00 17.46 -12.86
N GLU A 120 9.42 17.23 -14.02
CA GLU A 120 8.89 18.29 -14.89
C GLU A 120 7.36 18.43 -14.77
N VAL A 121 6.73 17.51 -14.04
CA VAL A 121 5.27 17.40 -13.89
C VAL A 121 4.89 17.42 -12.42
N ALA A 122 3.83 18.18 -12.10
CA ALA A 122 3.23 18.20 -10.78
C ALA A 122 1.75 17.77 -10.86
N TYR A 123 1.29 17.00 -9.88
CA TYR A 123 -0.11 16.59 -9.75
C TYR A 123 -0.73 17.22 -8.49
N PRO A 124 -2.03 17.55 -8.55
CA PRO A 124 -2.73 18.00 -7.35
C PRO A 124 -2.74 16.90 -6.29
N VAL A 125 -2.51 17.28 -5.05
CA VAL A 125 -2.50 16.38 -3.89
C VAL A 125 -3.89 15.76 -3.70
N GLU A 126 -4.93 16.58 -3.82
CA GLU A 126 -6.33 16.13 -3.84
C GLU A 126 -6.83 16.04 -5.28
N LYS A 127 -7.29 14.85 -5.64
CA LYS A 127 -7.83 14.56 -6.97
C LYS A 127 -9.05 13.65 -6.85
N ILE A 128 -10.04 13.89 -7.68
CA ILE A 128 -11.25 13.06 -7.73
C ILE A 128 -10.87 11.66 -8.23
N ALA A 129 -11.32 10.64 -7.49
CA ALA A 129 -11.10 9.25 -7.83
C ALA A 129 -11.66 8.89 -9.24
N PRO A 130 -11.07 7.92 -9.96
CA PRO A 130 -11.61 7.46 -11.23
C PRO A 130 -13.07 7.01 -11.08
N GLY A 131 -13.97 7.59 -11.87
CA GLY A 131 -15.38 7.21 -11.90
C GLY A 131 -15.62 5.81 -12.47
N ILE A 132 -16.83 5.30 -12.34
CA ILE A 132 -17.23 3.92 -12.71
C ILE A 132 -16.85 3.59 -14.16
N ILE A 133 -17.09 4.51 -15.10
CA ILE A 133 -16.82 4.29 -16.54
C ILE A 133 -15.31 4.14 -16.82
N ARG A 134 -14.45 4.74 -16.01
CA ARG A 134 -12.99 4.65 -16.16
C ARG A 134 -12.42 3.35 -15.60
N ARG A 135 -13.15 2.66 -14.72
CA ARG A 135 -12.67 1.45 -14.03
C ARG A 135 -12.82 0.20 -14.88
N ARG A 136 -11.93 -0.72 -14.66
CA ARG A 136 -11.96 -2.09 -15.18
C ARG A 136 -11.91 -3.08 -14.01
N PRO A 137 -12.56 -4.24 -14.11
CA PRO A 137 -12.46 -5.28 -13.09
C PRO A 137 -11.00 -5.72 -12.85
N VAL A 138 -10.67 -5.97 -11.58
CA VAL A 138 -9.37 -6.50 -11.17
C VAL A 138 -9.27 -7.96 -11.60
N SER A 139 -8.26 -8.31 -12.40
CA SER A 139 -8.10 -9.66 -12.96
C SER A 139 -6.62 -10.08 -13.11
N GLN A 140 -5.67 -9.22 -12.72
CA GLN A 140 -4.25 -9.53 -12.75
C GLN A 140 -3.70 -9.64 -11.34
N PRO A 141 -2.91 -10.68 -11.02
CA PRO A 141 -2.34 -10.83 -9.69
C PRO A 141 -1.28 -9.75 -9.41
N LEU A 142 -1.23 -9.32 -8.15
CA LEU A 142 -0.10 -8.66 -7.54
C LEU A 142 0.58 -9.70 -6.63
N GLN A 143 1.68 -10.27 -7.06
CA GLN A 143 2.39 -11.31 -6.31
C GLN A 143 3.06 -10.69 -5.08
N THR A 144 2.56 -11.00 -3.89
CA THR A 144 3.16 -10.50 -2.64
C THR A 144 4.45 -11.23 -2.28
N GLY A 145 4.64 -12.43 -2.84
CA GLY A 145 5.73 -13.33 -2.48
C GLY A 145 5.52 -13.99 -1.11
N ILE A 146 4.38 -13.76 -0.46
CA ILE A 146 3.99 -14.37 0.80
C ILE A 146 3.00 -15.49 0.49
N MET A 147 3.44 -16.72 0.68
CA MET A 147 2.69 -17.90 0.25
C MET A 147 1.28 -17.96 0.82
N ALA A 148 1.10 -17.59 2.09
CA ALA A 148 -0.21 -17.57 2.74
C ALA A 148 -1.18 -16.57 2.08
N ILE A 149 -0.68 -15.42 1.62
CA ILE A 149 -1.48 -14.39 0.95
C ILE A 149 -1.77 -14.82 -0.48
N ASP A 150 -0.73 -15.12 -1.26
CA ASP A 150 -0.87 -15.43 -2.69
C ASP A 150 -1.75 -16.67 -2.94
N ALA A 151 -1.74 -17.63 -1.99
CA ALA A 151 -2.56 -18.84 -2.08
C ALA A 151 -4.00 -18.65 -1.59
N MET A 152 -4.24 -17.90 -0.51
CA MET A 152 -5.53 -17.92 0.19
C MET A 152 -6.26 -16.57 0.23
N ILE A 153 -5.54 -15.47 0.11
CA ILE A 153 -6.07 -14.10 0.18
C ILE A 153 -5.42 -13.27 -0.93
N PRO A 154 -5.55 -13.69 -2.20
CA PRO A 154 -4.81 -13.10 -3.29
C PRO A 154 -5.17 -11.64 -3.51
N VAL A 155 -4.15 -10.84 -3.80
CA VAL A 155 -4.27 -9.41 -4.10
C VAL A 155 -4.13 -9.20 -5.61
N GLY A 156 -4.99 -8.38 -6.19
CA GLY A 156 -4.94 -8.03 -7.61
C GLY A 156 -4.47 -6.60 -7.85
N ARG A 157 -3.94 -6.35 -9.04
CA ARG A 157 -3.51 -5.01 -9.48
C ARG A 157 -4.72 -4.09 -9.60
N GLY A 158 -4.72 -3.02 -8.80
CA GLY A 158 -5.84 -2.08 -8.68
C GLY A 158 -6.80 -2.37 -7.52
N GLN A 159 -6.54 -3.39 -6.71
CA GLN A 159 -7.30 -3.72 -5.52
C GLN A 159 -6.86 -2.89 -4.31
N ARG A 160 -7.78 -2.69 -3.37
CA ARG A 160 -7.51 -2.13 -2.04
C ARG A 160 -7.64 -3.24 -1.02
N GLU A 161 -6.52 -3.71 -0.48
CA GLU A 161 -6.52 -4.79 0.51
C GLU A 161 -5.95 -4.29 1.83
N LEU A 162 -6.76 -4.32 2.88
CA LEU A 162 -6.37 -3.83 4.19
C LEU A 162 -5.44 -4.83 4.91
N ILE A 163 -4.38 -4.34 5.50
CA ILE A 163 -3.55 -5.10 6.45
C ILE A 163 -3.88 -4.60 7.85
N ILE A 164 -4.44 -5.46 8.69
CA ILE A 164 -4.96 -5.07 9.99
C ILE A 164 -4.48 -6.03 11.10
N GLY A 165 -4.21 -5.49 12.28
CA GLY A 165 -3.80 -6.26 13.46
C GLY A 165 -3.13 -5.38 14.50
N ASP A 166 -2.81 -5.97 15.65
CA ASP A 166 -2.19 -5.28 16.77
C ASP A 166 -0.76 -4.84 16.46
N ARG A 167 -0.22 -4.00 17.33
CA ARG A 167 1.14 -3.51 17.21
C ARG A 167 2.15 -4.67 17.20
N SER A 168 3.16 -4.56 16.34
CA SER A 168 4.27 -5.52 16.22
C SER A 168 3.88 -6.93 15.75
N THR A 169 2.72 -7.11 15.11
CA THR A 169 2.28 -8.41 14.53
C THR A 169 2.85 -8.68 13.14
N GLY A 170 3.62 -7.74 12.55
CA GLY A 170 4.24 -7.92 11.24
C GLY A 170 3.54 -7.22 10.07
N LYS A 171 2.62 -6.29 10.33
CA LYS A 171 1.90 -5.53 9.29
C LYS A 171 2.84 -4.85 8.28
N THR A 172 3.77 -4.03 8.77
CA THR A 172 4.80 -3.37 7.96
C THR A 172 5.62 -4.37 7.15
N THR A 173 5.97 -5.52 7.75
CA THR A 173 6.75 -6.58 7.09
C THR A 173 6.04 -7.10 5.84
N ILE A 174 4.73 -7.33 5.88
CA ILE A 174 3.94 -7.75 4.71
C ILE A 174 4.07 -6.72 3.58
N GLY A 175 3.94 -5.42 3.90
CA GLY A 175 4.12 -4.36 2.92
C GLY A 175 5.53 -4.36 2.30
N ILE A 176 6.56 -4.45 3.12
CA ILE A 176 7.96 -4.46 2.66
C ILE A 176 8.26 -5.71 1.84
N ASP A 177 7.81 -6.90 2.27
CA ASP A 177 7.96 -8.13 1.48
C ASP A 177 7.28 -8.02 0.11
N THR A 178 6.12 -7.38 0.05
CA THR A 178 5.43 -7.15 -1.22
C THR A 178 6.25 -6.22 -2.15
N ILE A 179 6.82 -5.15 -1.62
CA ILE A 179 7.72 -4.25 -2.39
C ILE A 179 8.93 -5.02 -2.92
N ILE A 180 9.58 -5.81 -2.05
CA ILE A 180 10.75 -6.62 -2.43
C ILE A 180 10.38 -7.65 -3.50
N SER A 181 9.22 -8.29 -3.37
CA SER A 181 8.70 -9.24 -4.37
C SER A 181 8.53 -8.57 -5.73
N GLN A 182 7.88 -7.41 -5.78
CA GLN A 182 7.66 -6.69 -7.03
C GLN A 182 8.98 -6.21 -7.66
N ALA A 183 9.92 -5.72 -6.85
CA ALA A 183 11.24 -5.32 -7.33
C ALA A 183 12.03 -6.49 -7.93
N ARG A 184 11.98 -7.67 -7.30
CA ARG A 184 12.61 -8.90 -7.83
C ARG A 184 12.00 -9.31 -9.17
N LEU A 185 10.67 -9.25 -9.30
CA LEU A 185 9.97 -9.53 -10.55
C LEU A 185 10.34 -8.52 -11.65
N ASN A 186 10.38 -7.23 -11.34
CA ASN A 186 10.81 -6.19 -12.27
C ASN A 186 12.23 -6.46 -12.77
N LYS A 187 13.16 -6.71 -11.87
CA LYS A 187 14.57 -7.00 -12.19
C LYS A 187 14.74 -8.27 -13.02
N ALA A 188 13.98 -9.31 -12.70
CA ALA A 188 14.00 -10.56 -13.46
C ALA A 188 13.49 -10.37 -14.89
N ALA A 189 12.41 -9.62 -15.08
CA ALA A 189 11.86 -9.30 -16.40
C ALA A 189 12.80 -8.43 -17.21
N GLU A 190 13.44 -7.42 -16.61
CA GLU A 190 14.46 -6.60 -17.26
C GLU A 190 15.65 -7.44 -17.71
N ALA A 191 16.17 -8.33 -16.87
CA ALA A 191 17.27 -9.23 -17.19
C ALA A 191 16.92 -10.23 -18.31
N ALA A 192 15.66 -10.68 -18.35
CA ALA A 192 15.14 -11.55 -19.42
C ALA A 192 14.80 -10.82 -20.72
N GLY A 193 14.77 -9.49 -20.73
CA GLY A 193 14.32 -8.69 -21.86
C GLY A 193 12.84 -8.89 -22.18
N ASP A 194 12.01 -9.25 -21.19
CA ASP A 194 10.58 -9.49 -21.34
C ASP A 194 9.83 -8.16 -21.55
N LYS A 195 9.49 -7.88 -22.79
CA LYS A 195 8.78 -6.65 -23.18
C LYS A 195 7.28 -6.68 -22.86
N ASP A 196 6.72 -7.86 -22.61
CA ASP A 196 5.31 -8.04 -22.28
C ASP A 196 5.05 -7.91 -20.78
N TYR A 197 6.12 -7.99 -19.96
CA TYR A 197 6.01 -7.77 -18.53
C TYR A 197 5.77 -6.30 -18.19
N ARG A 198 4.78 -6.06 -17.32
CA ARG A 198 4.45 -4.72 -16.84
C ARG A 198 5.01 -4.53 -15.43
N PRO A 199 6.05 -3.70 -15.29
CA PRO A 199 6.64 -3.40 -13.98
C PRO A 199 5.63 -2.77 -13.03
N VAL A 200 5.75 -3.10 -11.74
CA VAL A 200 5.02 -2.42 -10.67
C VAL A 200 5.98 -1.52 -9.91
N TYR A 201 5.66 -0.23 -9.85
CA TYR A 201 6.42 0.74 -9.09
C TYR A 201 5.77 0.93 -7.72
N SER A 202 6.57 0.99 -6.67
CA SER A 202 6.07 1.01 -5.30
C SER A 202 6.19 2.39 -4.68
N ILE A 203 5.18 2.80 -3.93
CA ILE A 203 5.19 3.99 -3.10
C ILE A 203 4.97 3.54 -1.65
N TYR A 204 5.95 3.80 -0.78
CA TYR A 204 5.82 3.55 0.65
C TYR A 204 5.61 4.87 1.38
N VAL A 205 4.46 5.02 2.03
CA VAL A 205 4.10 6.22 2.79
C VAL A 205 4.23 5.94 4.27
N ALA A 206 5.27 6.49 4.89
CA ALA A 206 5.50 6.41 6.33
C ALA A 206 4.80 7.55 7.06
N ILE A 207 3.80 7.24 7.89
CA ILE A 207 2.93 8.21 8.55
C ILE A 207 3.14 8.12 10.06
N GLY A 208 3.68 9.16 10.67
CA GLY A 208 3.84 9.24 12.12
C GLY A 208 4.74 8.14 12.72
N GLN A 209 5.66 7.59 11.94
CA GLN A 209 6.61 6.58 12.39
C GLN A 209 7.87 7.22 12.98
N LYS A 210 8.57 6.46 13.83
CA LYS A 210 9.88 6.90 14.34
C LYS A 210 10.89 6.97 13.18
N GLN A 211 11.71 8.02 13.13
CA GLN A 211 12.77 8.17 12.12
C GLN A 211 13.69 6.95 12.03
N SER A 212 14.04 6.34 13.17
CA SER A 212 14.84 5.10 13.20
C SER A 212 14.16 3.91 12.53
N THR A 213 12.84 3.84 12.58
CA THR A 213 12.07 2.80 11.87
C THR A 213 12.10 3.04 10.37
N ILE A 214 11.90 4.29 9.94
CA ILE A 214 11.97 4.68 8.52
C ILE A 214 13.37 4.40 7.96
N ALA A 215 14.42 4.78 8.68
CA ALA A 215 15.80 4.52 8.28
C ALA A 215 16.09 3.02 8.09
N ARG A 216 15.58 2.17 9.01
CA ARG A 216 15.71 0.71 8.89
C ARG A 216 14.97 0.15 7.66
N ILE A 217 13.79 0.68 7.35
CA ILE A 217 13.04 0.27 6.15
C ILE A 217 13.79 0.65 4.89
N ILE A 218 14.34 1.86 4.82
CA ILE A 218 15.17 2.31 3.70
C ILE A 218 16.35 1.35 3.50
N ALA A 219 17.12 1.07 4.56
CA ALA A 219 18.25 0.15 4.50
C ALA A 219 17.83 -1.25 4.02
N THR A 220 16.70 -1.79 4.53
CA THR A 220 16.17 -3.09 4.10
C THR A 220 15.83 -3.12 2.61
N LEU A 221 15.20 -2.06 2.09
CA LEU A 221 14.85 -1.94 0.68
C LEU A 221 16.09 -1.74 -0.21
N GLU A 222 17.10 -1.03 0.27
CA GLU A 222 18.40 -0.87 -0.41
C GLU A 222 19.15 -2.20 -0.50
N GLU A 223 19.27 -2.93 0.61
CA GLU A 223 19.90 -4.26 0.66
C GLU A 223 19.19 -5.28 -0.26
N ALA A 224 17.86 -5.21 -0.33
CA ALA A 224 17.08 -6.06 -1.23
C ALA A 224 17.12 -5.62 -2.70
N GLY A 225 17.74 -4.47 -3.02
CA GLY A 225 17.78 -3.90 -4.36
C GLY A 225 16.43 -3.42 -4.86
N ALA A 226 15.51 -3.04 -3.95
CA ALA A 226 14.16 -2.60 -4.26
C ALA A 226 14.02 -1.08 -4.46
N MET A 227 14.94 -0.30 -3.94
CA MET A 227 14.90 1.17 -4.02
C MET A 227 14.78 1.72 -5.45
N PRO A 228 15.44 1.18 -6.49
CA PRO A 228 15.28 1.70 -7.86
C PRO A 228 13.85 1.69 -8.40
N TYR A 229 12.97 0.90 -7.80
CA TYR A 229 11.54 0.78 -8.17
C TYR A 229 10.60 1.38 -7.13
N THR A 230 11.15 2.08 -6.11
CA THR A 230 10.39 2.52 -4.94
C THR A 230 10.55 4.01 -4.69
N ILE A 231 9.45 4.68 -4.34
CA ILE A 231 9.40 6.04 -3.80
C ILE A 231 9.04 5.92 -2.32
N ILE A 232 9.77 6.63 -1.44
CA ILE A 232 9.41 6.71 -0.02
C ILE A 232 8.95 8.13 0.29
N VAL A 233 7.72 8.26 0.76
CA VAL A 233 7.16 9.51 1.27
C VAL A 233 7.16 9.43 2.78
N ALA A 234 7.96 10.25 3.43
CA ALA A 234 8.17 10.19 4.87
C ALA A 234 7.60 11.41 5.57
N SER A 235 6.73 11.16 6.55
CA SER A 235 6.28 12.12 7.54
C SER A 235 6.44 11.47 8.92
N PRO A 236 7.62 11.61 9.56
CA PRO A 236 7.89 10.98 10.83
C PRO A 236 7.05 11.57 11.97
N ALA A 237 7.09 10.91 13.14
CA ALA A 237 6.33 11.33 14.32
C ALA A 237 6.77 12.69 14.89
N SER A 238 7.93 13.19 14.49
CA SER A 238 8.41 14.54 14.81
C SER A 238 7.79 15.62 13.96
N ASP A 239 7.18 15.28 12.84
CA ASP A 239 6.53 16.24 11.96
C ASP A 239 5.18 16.68 12.52
N SER A 240 4.71 17.83 12.03
CA SER A 240 3.38 18.36 12.40
C SER A 240 2.26 17.39 12.02
N ALA A 241 1.12 17.50 12.70
CA ALA A 241 -0.08 16.75 12.34
C ALA A 241 -0.53 17.06 10.89
N THR A 242 -0.30 18.28 10.43
CA THR A 242 -0.60 18.72 9.07
C THR A 242 0.22 17.96 8.02
N SER A 243 1.52 17.76 8.26
CA SER A 243 2.38 16.94 7.40
C SER A 243 1.90 15.49 7.36
N GLN A 244 1.63 14.90 8.54
CA GLN A 244 1.12 13.52 8.63
C GLN A 244 -0.24 13.35 7.94
N TYR A 245 -1.10 14.36 7.97
CA TYR A 245 -2.37 14.38 7.26
C TYR A 245 -2.19 14.37 5.74
N LEU A 246 -1.25 15.14 5.21
CA LEU A 246 -1.02 15.25 3.76
C LEU A 246 -0.27 14.08 3.15
N ALA A 247 0.59 13.40 3.91
CA ALA A 247 1.48 12.35 3.40
C ALA A 247 0.77 11.29 2.54
N PRO A 248 -0.39 10.71 2.96
CA PRO A 248 -1.09 9.73 2.14
C PRO A 248 -1.59 10.28 0.81
N PHE A 249 -2.08 11.50 0.80
CA PHE A 249 -2.59 12.15 -0.41
C PHE A 249 -1.46 12.47 -1.40
N ALA A 250 -0.32 12.96 -0.90
CA ALA A 250 0.88 13.21 -1.70
C ALA A 250 1.42 11.92 -2.32
N GLY A 251 1.56 10.85 -1.52
CA GLY A 251 1.96 9.53 -2.04
C GLY A 251 1.00 8.98 -3.08
N THR A 252 -0.31 9.19 -2.88
CA THR A 252 -1.34 8.78 -3.84
C THR A 252 -1.21 9.53 -5.16
N ALA A 253 -0.96 10.84 -5.15
CA ALA A 253 -0.74 11.62 -6.36
C ALA A 253 0.49 11.10 -7.15
N MET A 254 1.55 10.71 -6.46
CA MET A 254 2.73 10.09 -7.07
C MET A 254 2.39 8.72 -7.70
N GLY A 255 1.58 7.90 -7.03
CA GLY A 255 1.11 6.61 -7.55
C GLY A 255 0.15 6.75 -8.74
N GLU A 256 -0.75 7.72 -8.70
CA GLU A 256 -1.69 8.01 -9.79
C GLU A 256 -1.00 8.40 -11.09
N TRP A 257 0.15 9.09 -11.00
CA TRP A 257 0.90 9.42 -12.20
C TRP A 257 1.31 8.16 -12.98
N PHE A 258 1.74 7.10 -12.31
CA PHE A 258 2.05 5.83 -12.96
C PHE A 258 0.78 5.21 -13.58
N MET A 259 -0.32 5.17 -12.83
CA MET A 259 -1.60 4.64 -13.32
C MET A 259 -2.11 5.40 -14.55
N ASP A 260 -2.11 6.73 -14.51
CA ASP A 260 -2.58 7.58 -15.61
C ASP A 260 -1.70 7.48 -16.85
N ASN A 261 -0.41 7.13 -16.70
CA ASN A 261 0.52 6.87 -17.79
C ASN A 261 0.59 5.40 -18.21
N GLY A 262 -0.42 4.61 -17.91
CA GLY A 262 -0.54 3.23 -18.37
C GLY A 262 0.39 2.23 -17.66
N MET A 263 0.96 2.61 -16.53
CA MET A 263 1.84 1.76 -15.72
C MET A 263 1.09 1.22 -14.50
N ASP A 264 1.70 0.26 -13.81
CA ASP A 264 1.15 -0.29 -12.58
C ASP A 264 1.93 0.21 -11.37
N ALA A 265 1.20 0.61 -10.33
CA ALA A 265 1.80 1.06 -9.09
C ALA A 265 1.18 0.35 -7.87
N LEU A 266 1.96 0.25 -6.82
CA LEU A 266 1.58 -0.24 -5.50
C LEU A 266 1.82 0.87 -4.48
N ILE A 267 0.82 1.20 -3.66
CA ILE A 267 0.99 2.14 -2.56
C ILE A 267 0.70 1.47 -1.23
N ILE A 268 1.57 1.71 -0.25
CA ILE A 268 1.44 1.22 1.12
C ILE A 268 1.32 2.42 2.04
N PHE A 269 0.25 2.44 2.84
CA PHE A 269 0.02 3.48 3.84
C PHE A 269 0.32 2.92 5.23
N ASP A 270 1.45 3.29 5.81
CA ASP A 270 1.89 2.76 7.12
C ASP A 270 2.00 3.89 8.16
N ASP A 271 0.94 4.18 8.92
CA ASP A 271 -0.39 3.58 8.93
C ASP A 271 -1.53 4.63 8.92
N LEU A 272 -2.70 4.22 8.47
CA LEU A 272 -3.87 5.10 8.43
C LEU A 272 -4.51 5.34 9.81
N SER A 273 -4.18 4.56 10.85
CA SER A 273 -4.60 4.87 12.21
C SER A 273 -3.99 6.18 12.69
N LYS A 274 -2.69 6.38 12.44
CA LYS A 274 -1.99 7.66 12.73
C LYS A 274 -2.48 8.78 11.85
N HIS A 275 -2.78 8.50 10.57
CA HIS A 275 -3.40 9.47 9.69
C HIS A 275 -4.72 10.01 10.25
N ALA A 276 -5.60 9.12 10.74
CA ALA A 276 -6.86 9.52 11.39
C ALA A 276 -6.61 10.37 12.65
N VAL A 277 -5.61 10.01 13.46
CA VAL A 277 -5.23 10.80 14.66
C VAL A 277 -4.74 12.18 14.27
N ALA A 278 -3.89 12.30 13.24
CA ALA A 278 -3.43 13.59 12.73
C ALA A 278 -4.58 14.45 12.23
N TYR A 279 -5.52 13.88 11.49
CA TYR A 279 -6.72 14.57 11.04
C TYR A 279 -7.62 15.02 12.19
N ARG A 280 -7.78 14.20 13.22
CA ARG A 280 -8.51 14.57 14.45
C ARG A 280 -7.85 15.76 15.13
N GLN A 281 -6.52 15.76 15.27
CA GLN A 281 -5.78 16.87 15.88
C GLN A 281 -5.98 18.17 15.10
N VAL A 282 -5.80 18.18 13.79
CA VAL A 282 -6.03 19.33 12.93
C VAL A 282 -7.47 19.84 13.06
N SER A 283 -8.44 18.93 13.02
CA SER A 283 -9.86 19.30 13.11
C SER A 283 -10.24 19.90 14.46
N LEU A 284 -9.66 19.42 15.56
CA LEU A 284 -9.88 19.97 16.90
C LEU A 284 -9.30 21.39 17.05
N ILE A 285 -8.11 21.63 16.49
CA ILE A 285 -7.48 22.95 16.48
C ILE A 285 -8.33 23.94 15.69
N LEU A 286 -8.88 23.51 14.54
CA LEU A 286 -9.83 24.30 13.74
C LEU A 286 -11.21 24.44 14.40
N LYS A 287 -11.41 23.88 15.60
CA LYS A 287 -12.69 23.92 16.34
C LYS A 287 -13.87 23.30 15.58
N ARG A 288 -13.59 22.36 14.67
CA ARG A 288 -14.62 21.62 13.96
C ARG A 288 -15.40 20.71 14.92
N PRO A 289 -16.71 20.52 14.73
CA PRO A 289 -17.52 19.67 15.60
C PRO A 289 -16.99 18.22 15.57
N SER A 290 -16.78 17.65 16.75
CA SER A 290 -16.31 16.27 16.91
C SER A 290 -17.46 15.32 17.18
N GLY A 291 -17.31 14.07 16.69
CA GLY A 291 -18.24 12.96 16.92
C GLY A 291 -17.62 11.86 17.81
N ARG A 292 -17.83 10.59 17.41
CA ARG A 292 -17.34 9.42 18.14
C ARG A 292 -15.81 9.47 18.30
N GLU A 293 -15.31 9.20 19.51
CA GLU A 293 -13.89 9.20 19.86
C GLU A 293 -13.17 10.53 19.52
N ALA A 294 -13.91 11.62 19.54
CA ALA A 294 -13.45 12.97 19.14
C ALA A 294 -12.97 13.08 17.68
N TYR A 295 -13.26 12.12 16.81
CA TYR A 295 -13.04 12.25 15.38
C TYR A 295 -14.08 13.20 14.75
N PRO A 296 -13.69 13.97 13.73
CA PRO A 296 -14.65 14.77 12.98
C PRO A 296 -15.62 13.87 12.22
N GLY A 297 -16.84 14.35 11.95
CA GLY A 297 -17.90 13.58 11.31
C GLY A 297 -17.56 13.06 9.91
N ASP A 298 -16.59 13.66 9.25
CA ASP A 298 -16.14 13.32 7.88
C ASP A 298 -14.91 12.40 7.84
N VAL A 299 -14.50 11.78 8.97
CA VAL A 299 -13.34 10.89 9.00
C VAL A 299 -13.52 9.65 8.10
N PHE A 300 -14.75 9.19 7.90
CA PHE A 300 -15.03 8.15 6.92
C PHE A 300 -14.70 8.64 5.50
N TYR A 301 -15.14 9.84 5.16
CA TYR A 301 -14.87 10.45 3.86
C TYR A 301 -13.39 10.73 3.63
N LEU A 302 -12.63 11.06 4.68
CA LEU A 302 -11.17 11.17 4.62
C LEU A 302 -10.52 9.93 3.98
N HIS A 303 -10.81 8.75 4.51
CA HIS A 303 -10.23 7.51 4.03
C HIS A 303 -10.89 7.01 2.75
N SER A 304 -12.19 7.21 2.56
CA SER A 304 -12.86 6.77 1.35
C SER A 304 -12.40 7.55 0.12
N ARG A 305 -12.28 8.90 0.19
CA ARG A 305 -11.77 9.69 -0.94
C ARG A 305 -10.30 9.39 -1.26
N LEU A 306 -9.50 9.01 -0.25
CA LEU A 306 -8.13 8.56 -0.44
C LEU A 306 -8.06 7.21 -1.15
N LEU A 307 -8.72 6.21 -0.60
CA LEU A 307 -8.61 4.81 -1.04
C LEU A 307 -9.36 4.54 -2.36
N GLU A 308 -10.44 5.29 -2.66
CA GLU A 308 -11.13 5.18 -3.94
C GLU A 308 -10.28 5.65 -5.14
N ARG A 309 -9.20 6.37 -4.91
CA ARG A 309 -8.24 6.74 -5.95
C ARG A 309 -7.42 5.54 -6.45
N ALA A 310 -7.27 4.50 -5.63
CA ALA A 310 -6.70 3.23 -6.03
C ALA A 310 -7.71 2.45 -6.90
N ALA A 311 -7.31 2.12 -8.12
CA ALA A 311 -8.17 1.48 -9.08
C ALA A 311 -7.37 0.82 -10.20
N ARG A 312 -8.02 -0.01 -11.01
CA ARG A 312 -7.57 -0.39 -12.33
C ARG A 312 -8.38 0.35 -13.37
N VAL A 313 -7.72 1.08 -14.25
CA VAL A 313 -8.39 1.83 -15.32
C VAL A 313 -8.46 1.02 -16.63
N GLY A 314 -9.48 1.32 -17.43
CA GLY A 314 -9.70 0.63 -18.70
C GLY A 314 -8.69 1.02 -19.79
N GLU A 315 -8.69 0.27 -20.88
CA GLU A 315 -7.74 0.45 -22.00
C GLU A 315 -7.81 1.85 -22.62
N LYS A 316 -8.99 2.43 -22.72
CA LYS A 316 -9.18 3.82 -23.20
C LYS A 316 -8.49 4.88 -22.33
N TYR A 317 -8.11 4.52 -21.09
CA TYR A 317 -7.49 5.38 -20.10
C TYR A 317 -6.07 4.93 -19.73
N GLY A 318 -5.40 4.21 -20.63
CA GLY A 318 -4.02 3.76 -20.47
C GLY A 318 -3.85 2.38 -19.85
N ASN A 319 -4.92 1.72 -19.39
CA ASN A 319 -4.87 0.37 -18.79
C ASN A 319 -3.93 0.24 -17.57
N GLY A 320 -3.64 1.34 -16.88
CA GLY A 320 -2.82 1.35 -15.69
C GLY A 320 -3.56 0.88 -14.44
N SER A 321 -2.82 0.70 -13.34
CA SER A 321 -3.41 0.38 -12.03
C SER A 321 -2.66 1.03 -10.89
N LEU A 322 -3.40 1.33 -9.81
CA LEU A 322 -2.86 1.69 -8.50
C LEU A 322 -3.47 0.75 -7.47
N THR A 323 -2.65 -0.12 -6.90
CA THR A 323 -3.03 -1.06 -5.84
C THR A 323 -2.73 -0.44 -4.49
N ALA A 324 -3.65 -0.48 -3.55
CA ALA A 324 -3.45 0.08 -2.22
C ALA A 324 -3.42 -1.01 -1.14
N LEU A 325 -2.41 -0.96 -0.29
CA LEU A 325 -2.29 -1.76 0.94
C LEU A 325 -2.29 -0.81 2.15
N PRO A 326 -3.45 -0.32 2.60
CA PRO A 326 -3.54 0.43 3.83
C PRO A 326 -3.26 -0.47 5.04
N ILE A 327 -2.57 0.09 6.04
CA ILE A 327 -2.31 -0.56 7.31
C ILE A 327 -3.14 0.12 8.38
N ILE A 328 -3.83 -0.68 9.19
CA ILE A 328 -4.56 -0.24 10.39
C ILE A 328 -4.02 -0.98 11.62
N GLU A 329 -3.77 -0.24 12.69
CA GLU A 329 -3.41 -0.79 13.98
C GLU A 329 -4.65 -0.97 14.85
N THR A 330 -4.84 -2.19 15.38
CA THR A 330 -5.87 -2.50 16.37
C THR A 330 -5.25 -2.52 17.79
N GLN A 331 -6.12 -2.49 18.79
CA GLN A 331 -5.77 -2.70 20.19
C GLN A 331 -6.50 -3.95 20.68
N ALA A 332 -5.76 -4.92 21.22
CA ALA A 332 -6.29 -6.20 21.71
C ALA A 332 -7.16 -6.94 20.67
N GLY A 333 -6.82 -6.84 19.41
CA GLY A 333 -7.56 -7.49 18.30
C GLY A 333 -8.96 -6.90 18.01
N ASP A 334 -9.30 -5.74 18.59
CA ASP A 334 -10.63 -5.13 18.40
C ASP A 334 -10.78 -4.52 16.99
N VAL A 335 -11.39 -5.29 16.10
CA VAL A 335 -11.76 -4.85 14.74
C VAL A 335 -13.06 -4.07 14.71
N SER A 336 -13.82 -4.01 15.83
CA SER A 336 -15.09 -3.27 15.93
C SER A 336 -14.91 -1.80 16.30
N ALA A 337 -13.68 -1.39 16.60
CA ALA A 337 -13.32 0.02 16.84
C ALA A 337 -13.65 0.91 15.63
N TYR A 338 -13.75 2.21 15.85
CA TYR A 338 -14.33 3.13 14.87
C TYR A 338 -13.53 3.20 13.57
N ILE A 339 -12.22 3.44 13.62
CA ILE A 339 -11.39 3.56 12.42
C ILE A 339 -11.22 2.22 11.69
N PRO A 340 -10.92 1.08 12.37
CA PRO A 340 -10.90 -0.24 11.75
C PRO A 340 -12.17 -0.55 10.95
N THR A 341 -13.35 -0.38 11.56
CA THR A 341 -14.65 -0.65 10.92
C THR A 341 -14.85 0.18 9.65
N ASN A 342 -14.49 1.46 9.69
CA ASN A 342 -14.57 2.35 8.53
C ASN A 342 -13.70 1.84 7.38
N VAL A 343 -12.43 1.52 7.65
CA VAL A 343 -11.50 1.10 6.58
C VAL A 343 -11.83 -0.29 6.03
N ILE A 344 -12.28 -1.23 6.87
CA ILE A 344 -12.79 -2.55 6.42
C ILE A 344 -13.94 -2.37 5.41
N SER A 345 -14.83 -1.41 5.65
CA SER A 345 -15.97 -1.17 4.74
C SER A 345 -15.57 -0.54 3.41
N ILE A 346 -14.49 0.25 3.38
CA ILE A 346 -13.99 0.93 2.19
C ILE A 346 -13.18 -0.01 1.29
N THR A 347 -12.47 -0.98 1.88
CA THR A 347 -11.52 -1.85 1.17
C THR A 347 -12.19 -3.07 0.55
N ASP A 348 -11.49 -3.72 -0.38
CA ASP A 348 -11.94 -4.90 -1.11
C ASP A 348 -11.60 -6.21 -0.39
N GLY A 349 -11.28 -6.12 0.88
CA GLY A 349 -10.93 -7.23 1.75
C GLY A 349 -9.89 -6.83 2.80
N GLN A 350 -9.51 -7.79 3.65
CA GLN A 350 -8.55 -7.58 4.70
C GLN A 350 -7.68 -8.82 4.95
N ILE A 351 -6.40 -8.56 5.24
CA ILE A 351 -5.43 -9.50 5.78
C ILE A 351 -5.33 -9.22 7.28
N PHE A 352 -5.89 -10.10 8.09
CA PHE A 352 -5.91 -9.95 9.55
C PHE A 352 -4.75 -10.70 10.19
N LEU A 353 -4.00 -10.01 11.05
CA LEU A 353 -2.86 -10.55 11.79
C LEU A 353 -3.24 -10.73 13.27
N GLU A 354 -3.17 -11.97 13.74
CA GLU A 354 -3.49 -12.33 15.13
C GLU A 354 -2.23 -12.33 16.01
N THR A 355 -2.32 -11.68 17.16
CA THR A 355 -1.25 -11.63 18.17
C THR A 355 -0.93 -13.02 18.72
N ASP A 356 -1.94 -13.85 18.96
CA ASP A 356 -1.76 -15.20 19.48
C ASP A 356 -0.98 -16.10 18.52
N LEU A 357 -1.28 -16.03 17.21
CA LEU A 357 -0.52 -16.75 16.19
C LEU A 357 0.94 -16.28 16.15
N PHE A 358 1.17 -14.97 16.29
CA PHE A 358 2.52 -14.41 16.30
C PHE A 358 3.36 -14.95 17.45
N TYR A 359 2.79 -15.00 18.66
CA TYR A 359 3.48 -15.54 19.84
C TYR A 359 3.63 -17.07 19.81
N GLN A 360 2.74 -17.79 19.15
CA GLN A 360 2.88 -19.22 18.86
C GLN A 360 3.96 -19.52 17.78
N GLY A 361 4.62 -18.49 17.26
CA GLY A 361 5.67 -18.65 16.24
C GLY A 361 5.14 -18.87 14.83
N VAL A 362 3.86 -18.67 14.57
CA VAL A 362 3.27 -18.64 13.22
C VAL A 362 3.57 -17.27 12.61
N ARG A 363 4.50 -17.23 11.67
CA ARG A 363 4.94 -16.00 11.01
C ARG A 363 5.04 -16.22 9.51
N PRO A 364 4.27 -15.44 8.70
CA PRO A 364 3.37 -14.34 9.10
C PRO A 364 2.16 -14.84 9.90
N ALA A 365 1.70 -14.00 10.85
CA ALA A 365 0.63 -14.35 11.78
C ALA A 365 -0.78 -14.16 11.19
N ILE A 366 -0.97 -14.60 9.97
CA ILE A 366 -2.19 -14.37 9.18
C ILE A 366 -3.31 -15.30 9.63
N SER A 367 -4.40 -14.72 10.06
CA SER A 367 -5.63 -15.45 10.36
C SER A 367 -6.42 -15.72 9.08
N VAL A 368 -6.28 -16.93 8.54
CA VAL A 368 -6.97 -17.32 7.28
C VAL A 368 -8.50 -17.32 7.42
N GLY A 369 -9.02 -17.56 8.65
CA GLY A 369 -10.47 -17.65 8.89
C GLY A 369 -11.21 -16.32 8.77
N ILE A 370 -10.59 -15.22 9.19
CA ILE A 370 -11.19 -13.88 9.17
C ILE A 370 -10.59 -12.95 8.12
N SER A 371 -9.56 -13.40 7.41
CA SER A 371 -9.01 -12.69 6.26
C SER A 371 -9.82 -13.00 5.00
N VAL A 372 -10.10 -11.97 4.23
CA VAL A 372 -10.96 -12.06 3.04
C VAL A 372 -10.38 -11.23 1.92
N SER A 373 -10.31 -11.78 0.70
CA SER A 373 -10.16 -11.02 -0.53
C SER A 373 -11.45 -11.10 -1.34
N ARG A 374 -12.10 -9.97 -1.60
CA ARG A 374 -13.33 -9.92 -2.41
C ARG A 374 -13.07 -10.15 -3.89
N VAL A 375 -11.84 -9.93 -4.36
CA VAL A 375 -11.40 -10.25 -5.73
C VAL A 375 -11.13 -11.76 -5.85
N GLY A 376 -10.50 -12.35 -4.84
CA GLY A 376 -10.29 -13.79 -4.73
C GLY A 376 -9.52 -14.38 -5.91
N SER A 377 -9.93 -15.52 -6.37
CA SER A 377 -9.21 -16.29 -7.41
C SER A 377 -9.12 -15.61 -8.78
N ALA A 378 -9.84 -14.50 -9.02
CA ALA A 378 -9.64 -13.67 -10.22
C ALA A 378 -8.26 -12.99 -10.22
N ALA A 379 -7.66 -12.79 -9.04
CA ALA A 379 -6.32 -12.27 -8.82
C ALA A 379 -5.24 -13.37 -8.70
N GLN A 380 -5.50 -14.57 -9.17
CA GLN A 380 -4.52 -15.67 -9.15
C GLN A 380 -4.19 -16.14 -10.56
N VAL A 381 -2.94 -16.54 -10.78
CA VAL A 381 -2.58 -17.34 -11.96
C VAL A 381 -3.28 -18.69 -11.88
N LYS A 382 -3.63 -19.28 -13.03
CA LYS A 382 -4.39 -20.53 -13.09
C LYS A 382 -3.70 -21.67 -12.34
N ALA A 383 -2.37 -21.75 -12.41
CA ALA A 383 -1.59 -22.74 -11.67
C ALA A 383 -1.80 -22.63 -10.15
N MET A 384 -1.76 -21.41 -9.59
CA MET A 384 -2.02 -21.19 -8.15
C MET A 384 -3.45 -21.58 -7.79
N LYS A 385 -4.42 -21.17 -8.62
CA LYS A 385 -5.83 -21.53 -8.40
C LYS A 385 -6.06 -23.03 -8.37
N GLN A 386 -5.35 -23.79 -9.23
CA GLN A 386 -5.45 -25.25 -9.29
C GLN A 386 -4.94 -25.94 -8.02
N VAL A 387 -3.86 -25.42 -7.42
CA VAL A 387 -3.23 -26.04 -6.22
C VAL A 387 -3.80 -25.49 -4.91
N ALA A 388 -4.27 -24.24 -4.86
CA ALA A 388 -4.69 -23.61 -3.63
C ALA A 388 -6.19 -23.77 -3.31
N GLY A 389 -7.00 -24.28 -4.23
CA GLY A 389 -8.45 -24.28 -4.15
C GLY A 389 -9.04 -24.93 -2.90
N GLN A 390 -8.41 -26.00 -2.39
CA GLN A 390 -8.87 -26.74 -1.20
C GLN A 390 -8.24 -26.27 0.11
N LEU A 391 -7.09 -25.57 0.07
CA LEU A 391 -6.31 -25.21 1.26
C LEU A 391 -7.08 -24.38 2.29
N LYS A 392 -7.90 -23.44 1.82
CA LYS A 392 -8.69 -22.60 2.72
C LYS A 392 -9.73 -23.43 3.49
N GLY A 393 -10.35 -24.41 2.83
CA GLY A 393 -11.26 -25.37 3.44
C GLY A 393 -10.56 -26.29 4.45
N ASP A 394 -9.39 -26.83 4.08
CA ASP A 394 -8.59 -27.70 4.95
C ASP A 394 -8.17 -26.97 6.24
N LEU A 395 -7.76 -25.71 6.13
CA LEU A 395 -7.37 -24.90 7.29
C LEU A 395 -8.56 -24.44 8.13
N ALA A 396 -9.70 -24.13 7.52
CA ALA A 396 -10.93 -23.82 8.27
C ALA A 396 -11.36 -25.02 9.10
N GLN A 397 -11.41 -26.21 8.50
CA GLN A 397 -11.74 -27.46 9.18
C GLN A 397 -10.73 -27.78 10.31
N TYR A 398 -9.43 -27.57 10.03
CA TYR A 398 -8.38 -27.73 11.06
C TYR A 398 -8.64 -26.85 12.28
N ARG A 399 -8.99 -25.56 12.09
CA ARG A 399 -9.26 -24.64 13.19
C ARG A 399 -10.44 -25.06 14.05
N GLU A 400 -11.53 -25.49 13.41
CA GLU A 400 -12.72 -26.00 14.11
C GLU A 400 -12.38 -27.26 14.93
N LEU A 401 -11.71 -28.23 14.32
CA LEU A 401 -11.34 -29.47 14.97
C LEU A 401 -10.30 -29.25 16.10
N ALA A 402 -9.31 -28.36 15.88
CA ALA A 402 -8.31 -28.03 16.88
C ALA A 402 -8.91 -27.33 18.09
N ALA A 403 -9.89 -26.42 17.90
CA ALA A 403 -10.63 -25.82 18.98
C ALA A 403 -11.42 -26.86 19.77
N PHE A 404 -12.10 -27.78 19.10
CA PHE A 404 -12.84 -28.87 19.74
C PHE A 404 -11.92 -29.82 20.53
N ALA A 405 -10.75 -30.15 20.01
CA ALA A 405 -9.77 -31.02 20.65
C ALA A 405 -9.25 -30.46 21.99
N GLN A 406 -9.26 -29.14 22.20
CA GLN A 406 -8.86 -28.52 23.47
C GLN A 406 -9.78 -28.88 24.63
N PHE A 407 -11.02 -29.30 24.38
CA PHE A 407 -11.99 -29.68 25.42
C PHE A 407 -11.88 -31.14 25.88
N GLY A 408 -10.82 -31.87 25.48
CA GLY A 408 -10.47 -33.17 26.06
C GLY A 408 -11.27 -34.38 25.60
N SER A 409 -11.92 -34.32 24.43
CA SER A 409 -12.59 -35.48 23.82
C SER A 409 -11.57 -36.45 23.20
N GLU A 410 -11.80 -37.76 23.35
CA GLU A 410 -11.07 -38.77 22.55
C GLU A 410 -11.41 -38.56 21.07
N LEU A 411 -10.38 -38.29 20.29
CA LEU A 411 -10.52 -38.07 18.85
C LEU A 411 -10.41 -39.40 18.10
N ASP A 412 -11.28 -39.64 17.15
CA ASP A 412 -11.12 -40.75 16.23
C ASP A 412 -9.89 -40.55 15.31
N ALA A 413 -9.37 -41.64 14.75
CA ALA A 413 -8.15 -41.61 13.92
C ALA A 413 -8.28 -40.70 12.69
N LYS A 414 -9.47 -40.53 12.12
CA LYS A 414 -9.73 -39.67 10.95
C LYS A 414 -9.62 -38.20 11.33
N THR A 415 -10.26 -37.83 12.44
CA THR A 415 -10.21 -36.46 12.98
C THR A 415 -8.78 -36.08 13.36
N GLN A 416 -8.05 -36.99 14.00
CA GLN A 416 -6.64 -36.77 14.33
C GLN A 416 -5.79 -36.55 13.06
N ALA A 417 -5.98 -37.36 12.03
CA ALA A 417 -5.27 -37.20 10.75
C ALA A 417 -5.55 -35.84 10.09
N GLN A 418 -6.78 -35.32 10.17
CA GLN A 418 -7.14 -33.99 9.67
C GLN A 418 -6.45 -32.88 10.45
N ILE A 419 -6.41 -32.98 11.77
CA ILE A 419 -5.68 -32.04 12.63
C ILE A 419 -4.20 -32.02 12.28
N ASP A 420 -3.58 -33.19 12.14
CA ASP A 420 -2.16 -33.30 11.85
C ASP A 420 -1.82 -32.80 10.44
N ARG A 421 -2.71 -33.01 9.46
CA ARG A 421 -2.59 -32.40 8.13
C ARG A 421 -2.66 -30.87 8.20
N GLY A 422 -3.62 -30.33 8.96
CA GLY A 422 -3.72 -28.87 9.16
C GLY A 422 -2.49 -28.26 9.81
N LYS A 423 -1.91 -28.93 10.83
CA LYS A 423 -0.65 -28.50 11.46
C LYS A 423 0.48 -28.44 10.44
N ARG A 424 0.63 -29.48 9.57
CA ARG A 424 1.65 -29.51 8.53
C ARG A 424 1.47 -28.39 7.52
N ILE A 425 0.23 -28.12 7.09
CA ILE A 425 -0.08 -26.98 6.21
C ILE A 425 0.32 -25.68 6.87
N MET A 426 0.01 -25.47 8.15
CA MET A 426 0.41 -24.26 8.89
C MET A 426 1.93 -24.09 8.93
N GLU A 427 2.70 -25.16 9.13
CA GLU A 427 4.16 -25.10 9.11
C GLU A 427 4.72 -24.73 7.72
N ILE A 428 4.12 -25.22 6.64
CA ILE A 428 4.49 -24.87 5.26
C ILE A 428 4.30 -23.37 4.99
N PHE A 429 3.25 -22.75 5.54
CA PHE A 429 2.99 -21.32 5.35
C PHE A 429 3.87 -20.40 6.18
N LYS A 430 4.60 -20.90 7.17
CA LYS A 430 5.61 -20.10 7.87
C LYS A 430 6.72 -19.66 6.91
N GLN A 431 7.04 -18.39 6.94
CA GLN A 431 8.01 -17.78 6.04
C GLN A 431 8.83 -16.72 6.77
N PRO A 432 10.16 -16.69 6.62
CA PRO A 432 10.99 -15.64 7.19
C PRO A 432 10.68 -14.30 6.51
N GLN A 433 10.82 -13.21 7.27
CA GLN A 433 10.67 -11.85 6.75
C GLN A 433 11.75 -11.52 5.69
N TYR A 434 11.42 -10.62 4.79
CA TYR A 434 12.30 -10.12 3.71
C TYR A 434 12.80 -11.20 2.74
N ASN A 435 12.06 -12.29 2.69
CA ASN A 435 12.35 -13.39 1.78
C ASN A 435 11.10 -13.84 1.00
N PRO A 436 10.60 -13.01 0.09
CA PRO A 436 9.48 -13.36 -0.75
C PRO A 436 9.82 -14.55 -1.67
N ILE A 437 8.85 -15.45 -1.83
CA ILE A 437 8.97 -16.69 -2.60
C ILE A 437 8.32 -16.49 -3.98
N PRO A 438 8.99 -16.77 -5.09
CA PRO A 438 8.40 -16.71 -6.43
C PRO A 438 7.18 -17.63 -6.57
N VAL A 439 6.19 -17.22 -7.38
CA VAL A 439 4.91 -17.92 -7.50
C VAL A 439 5.04 -19.35 -8.02
N GLU A 440 5.97 -19.61 -8.93
CA GLU A 440 6.26 -20.93 -9.48
C GLU A 440 6.78 -21.90 -8.40
N VAL A 441 7.57 -21.40 -7.47
CA VAL A 441 8.05 -22.17 -6.31
C VAL A 441 6.90 -22.43 -5.34
N GLN A 442 6.09 -21.40 -5.05
CA GLN A 442 4.90 -21.55 -4.20
C GLN A 442 3.97 -22.62 -4.77
N VAL A 443 3.69 -22.58 -6.07
CA VAL A 443 2.84 -23.55 -6.77
C VAL A 443 3.39 -24.98 -6.63
N ALA A 444 4.69 -25.18 -6.85
CA ALA A 444 5.32 -26.48 -6.75
C ALA A 444 5.28 -27.04 -5.32
N VAL A 445 5.57 -26.19 -4.31
CA VAL A 445 5.51 -26.58 -2.89
C VAL A 445 4.08 -26.93 -2.48
N ILE A 446 3.10 -26.11 -2.83
CA ILE A 446 1.69 -26.34 -2.49
C ILE A 446 1.18 -27.59 -3.20
N TRP A 447 1.55 -27.81 -4.48
CA TRP A 447 1.22 -29.02 -5.22
C TRP A 447 1.71 -30.28 -4.49
N THR A 448 2.94 -30.25 -3.98
CA THR A 448 3.54 -31.37 -3.21
C THR A 448 2.73 -31.66 -1.94
N VAL A 449 2.30 -30.60 -1.22
CA VAL A 449 1.44 -30.73 -0.03
C VAL A 449 0.10 -31.35 -0.38
N GLN A 450 -0.55 -30.85 -1.44
CA GLN A 450 -1.89 -31.32 -1.83
C GLN A 450 -1.90 -32.79 -2.33
N ASN A 451 -0.79 -33.25 -2.88
CA ASN A 451 -0.67 -34.63 -3.36
C ASN A 451 -0.15 -35.62 -2.28
N GLY A 452 -0.19 -35.23 -0.98
CA GLY A 452 0.04 -36.14 0.14
C GLY A 452 1.48 -36.44 0.47
N TYR A 453 2.47 -35.79 -0.15
CA TYR A 453 3.88 -36.03 0.10
C TYR A 453 4.34 -35.67 1.53
N VAL A 454 3.53 -34.85 2.23
CA VAL A 454 3.82 -34.39 3.60
C VAL A 454 3.10 -35.20 4.68
N ASP A 455 2.18 -36.10 4.32
CA ASP A 455 1.25 -36.72 5.28
C ASP A 455 1.95 -37.63 6.32
N GLN A 456 3.11 -38.17 6.01
CA GLN A 456 3.91 -39.00 6.91
C GLN A 456 5.06 -38.24 7.59
N ILE A 457 5.24 -36.95 7.29
CA ILE A 457 6.36 -36.19 7.84
C ILE A 457 5.94 -35.66 9.22
N ALA A 458 6.83 -35.79 10.20
CA ALA A 458 6.63 -35.23 11.53
C ALA A 458 6.55 -33.67 11.45
N VAL A 459 5.67 -33.08 12.26
CA VAL A 459 5.39 -31.63 12.18
C VAL A 459 6.64 -30.79 12.45
N ASP A 460 7.50 -31.21 13.36
CA ASP A 460 8.77 -30.55 13.71
C ASP A 460 9.79 -30.58 12.55
N ARG A 461 9.72 -31.56 11.64
CA ARG A 461 10.57 -31.65 10.44
C ARG A 461 10.03 -30.88 9.22
N MET A 462 8.83 -30.32 9.30
CA MET A 462 8.21 -29.63 8.16
C MET A 462 9.02 -28.43 7.67
N LYS A 463 9.68 -27.71 8.57
CA LYS A 463 10.56 -26.59 8.20
C LYS A 463 11.76 -27.04 7.39
N GLU A 464 12.40 -28.14 7.79
CA GLU A 464 13.51 -28.76 7.09
C GLU A 464 13.07 -29.27 5.71
N PHE A 465 11.94 -29.98 5.66
CA PHE A 465 11.32 -30.42 4.42
C PHE A 465 11.10 -29.31 3.42
N LYS A 466 10.44 -28.22 3.85
CA LYS A 466 10.17 -27.06 2.99
C LYS A 466 11.46 -26.45 2.45
N SER A 467 12.47 -26.26 3.30
CA SER A 467 13.75 -25.67 2.89
C SER A 467 14.47 -26.54 1.87
N SER A 468 14.57 -27.84 2.15
CA SER A 468 15.22 -28.82 1.26
C SER A 468 14.47 -28.97 -0.07
N LEU A 469 13.13 -29.02 -0.03
CA LEU A 469 12.31 -29.05 -1.24
C LEU A 469 12.50 -27.78 -2.09
N THR A 470 12.50 -26.61 -1.46
CA THR A 470 12.72 -25.35 -2.16
C THR A 470 14.11 -25.30 -2.81
N GLU A 471 15.15 -25.72 -2.10
CA GLU A 471 16.50 -25.82 -2.62
C GLU A 471 16.58 -26.82 -3.79
N PHE A 472 16.00 -27.99 -3.64
CA PHE A 472 15.96 -29.00 -4.71
C PHE A 472 15.25 -28.45 -5.96
N LEU A 473 14.10 -27.80 -5.81
CA LEU A 473 13.36 -27.23 -6.93
C LEU A 473 14.15 -26.12 -7.63
N THR A 474 14.74 -25.22 -6.88
CA THR A 474 15.45 -24.04 -7.44
C THR A 474 16.79 -24.41 -8.07
N THR A 475 17.50 -25.44 -7.54
CA THR A 475 18.83 -25.83 -8.04
C THR A 475 18.78 -26.91 -9.09
N ARG A 476 17.94 -27.97 -8.90
CA ARG A 476 17.91 -29.13 -9.76
C ARG A 476 16.73 -29.18 -10.72
N LYS A 477 15.68 -28.40 -10.47
CA LYS A 477 14.44 -28.40 -11.24
C LYS A 477 14.08 -27.00 -11.77
N ALA A 478 15.08 -26.14 -11.96
CA ALA A 478 14.90 -24.77 -12.45
C ALA A 478 14.12 -24.72 -13.78
N GLU A 479 14.28 -25.72 -14.66
CA GLU A 479 13.54 -25.81 -15.92
C GLU A 479 12.04 -26.05 -15.69
N LEU A 480 11.69 -26.92 -14.74
CA LEU A 480 10.31 -27.15 -14.32
C LEU A 480 9.67 -25.88 -13.79
N LEU A 481 10.37 -25.13 -12.94
CA LEU A 481 9.89 -23.85 -12.42
C LEU A 481 9.67 -22.83 -13.55
N ARG A 482 10.59 -22.74 -14.53
CA ARG A 482 10.42 -21.89 -15.71
C ARG A 482 9.17 -22.25 -16.51
N LYS A 483 8.88 -23.54 -16.72
CA LYS A 483 7.66 -23.99 -17.39
C LYS A 483 6.41 -23.55 -16.63
N ILE A 484 6.37 -23.68 -15.29
CA ILE A 484 5.25 -23.22 -14.46
C ILE A 484 5.04 -21.72 -14.62
N ALA A 485 6.13 -20.92 -14.61
CA ALA A 485 6.07 -19.48 -14.77
C ALA A 485 5.57 -19.05 -16.15
N GLN A 486 5.93 -19.78 -17.21
CA GLN A 486 5.54 -19.51 -18.59
C GLN A 486 4.10 -19.95 -18.88
N GLU A 487 3.74 -21.18 -18.56
CA GLU A 487 2.39 -21.72 -18.82
C GLU A 487 1.33 -21.09 -17.91
N LYS A 488 1.72 -20.65 -16.72
CA LYS A 488 0.82 -20.09 -15.69
C LYS A 488 -0.36 -21.01 -15.35
N ALA A 489 -0.29 -22.27 -15.76
CA ALA A 489 -1.29 -23.32 -15.55
C ALA A 489 -0.57 -24.66 -15.40
N ILE A 490 -1.16 -25.60 -14.66
CA ILE A 490 -0.64 -26.97 -14.56
C ILE A 490 -1.37 -27.80 -15.61
N SER A 491 -0.67 -28.07 -16.73
CA SER A 491 -1.09 -29.01 -17.75
C SER A 491 -0.88 -30.47 -17.28
N PRO A 492 -1.55 -31.47 -17.87
CA PRO A 492 -1.32 -32.86 -17.53
C PRO A 492 0.17 -33.29 -17.65
N ALA A 493 0.88 -32.76 -18.64
CA ALA A 493 2.31 -33.01 -18.82
C ALA A 493 3.11 -32.39 -17.68
N LEU A 494 2.83 -31.16 -17.31
CA LEU A 494 3.50 -30.48 -16.21
C LEU A 494 3.19 -31.12 -14.85
N ALA A 495 1.97 -31.62 -14.65
CA ALA A 495 1.60 -32.40 -13.46
C ALA A 495 2.42 -33.71 -13.35
N ALA A 496 2.67 -34.40 -14.48
CA ALA A 496 3.53 -35.57 -14.50
C ALA A 496 4.99 -35.21 -14.17
N GLU A 497 5.53 -34.11 -14.69
CA GLU A 497 6.86 -33.60 -14.34
C GLU A 497 6.98 -33.23 -12.86
N LEU A 498 5.96 -32.56 -12.28
CA LEU A 498 5.89 -32.23 -10.86
C LEU A 498 5.90 -33.51 -10.01
N LYS A 499 5.11 -34.54 -10.41
CA LYS A 499 5.07 -35.81 -9.73
C LYS A 499 6.44 -36.47 -9.75
N ALA A 500 7.09 -36.58 -10.91
CA ALA A 500 8.42 -37.18 -11.05
C ALA A 500 9.47 -36.42 -10.19
N ALA A 501 9.38 -35.09 -10.13
CA ALA A 501 10.27 -34.29 -9.29
C ALA A 501 10.03 -34.54 -7.79
N ALA A 502 8.76 -34.61 -7.35
CA ALA A 502 8.40 -34.88 -5.97
C ALA A 502 8.78 -36.33 -5.55
N ASP A 503 8.59 -37.32 -6.42
CA ASP A 503 9.02 -38.72 -6.18
C ASP A 503 10.55 -38.79 -6.03
N GLN A 504 11.30 -38.16 -6.92
CA GLN A 504 12.76 -38.07 -6.84
C GLN A 504 13.24 -37.39 -5.55
N PHE A 505 12.57 -36.29 -5.15
CA PHE A 505 12.90 -35.63 -3.90
C PHE A 505 12.64 -36.52 -2.70
N LYS A 506 11.50 -37.24 -2.65
CA LYS A 506 11.13 -38.16 -1.58
C LYS A 506 12.14 -39.30 -1.41
N GLU A 507 12.71 -39.82 -2.51
CA GLU A 507 13.74 -40.85 -2.47
C GLU A 507 15.08 -40.38 -1.87
N THR A 508 15.41 -39.11 -2.07
CA THR A 508 16.67 -38.50 -1.63
C THR A 508 16.60 -37.86 -0.26
N TRP A 509 15.41 -37.40 0.16
CA TRP A 509 15.19 -36.78 1.45
C TRP A 509 14.79 -37.83 2.50
N LYS A 510 15.64 -38.00 3.54
CA LYS A 510 15.47 -38.98 4.61
C LYS A 510 15.19 -38.37 5.97
#